data_ec711a3bb11e0d03b0577078890da2c9
#
_entry.id   ec711a3bb11e0d03b0577078890da2c9
#
_cell.length_a   1.000
_cell.length_b   1.000
_cell.length_c   1.000
_cell.angle_alpha   90.00
_cell.angle_beta   90.00
_cell.angle_gamma   90.00
#
_symmetry.space_group_name_H-M   'P 1'
#
loop_
_entity.id
_entity.type
_entity.pdbx_description
1 polymer ?
#
loop_
_entity_poly.entity_id
_entity_poly.type
_entity_poly.pdbx_seq_one_letter_code
_entity_poly.pdbx_strand_id
1 'polypeptide(L)'
;MYNRIQNEIKLPYYQQQFPNDGQRFIAWYLRNIHRRDEIQAKSDITDGADDKQIDAIYVDDEYNRVYIIQGKFIGSNSVDAEPLREILSSWILLKDLVRLQETGNNKLKQKLAEAAIAFEDNYDVEFELITTSNLTMQAQNDLFVFQKELAESDEFSANLRVIDSEELQHRYDYAVDK
;
A
#
# COMPACT_ATOMS: atom_id res chain seq x y z
N MET A 1 6.93 -4.85 -16.31
CA MET A 1 5.68 -4.97 -15.52
C MET A 1 4.59 -3.98 -15.93
N TYR A 2 4.93 -2.73 -16.20
CA TYR A 2 3.92 -1.73 -16.55
C TYR A 2 2.98 -2.19 -17.69
N ASN A 3 3.53 -2.61 -18.80
CA ASN A 3 2.71 -3.04 -19.96
C ASN A 3 1.85 -4.27 -19.66
N ARG A 4 2.37 -5.21 -18.91
CA ARG A 4 1.62 -6.40 -18.49
C ARG A 4 0.44 -6.02 -17.61
N ILE A 5 0.69 -5.22 -16.58
CA ILE A 5 -0.36 -4.77 -15.65
C ILE A 5 -1.39 -3.92 -16.40
N GLN A 6 -0.93 -3.02 -17.30
CA GLN A 6 -1.82 -2.20 -18.12
C GLN A 6 -2.79 -3.07 -18.94
N ASN A 7 -2.34 -4.21 -19.44
CA ASN A 7 -3.20 -5.13 -20.16
C ASN A 7 -4.14 -5.91 -19.22
N GLU A 8 -3.65 -6.37 -18.09
CA GLU A 8 -4.45 -7.17 -17.15
C GLU A 8 -5.54 -6.36 -16.46
N ILE A 9 -5.30 -5.09 -16.16
CA ILE A 9 -6.32 -4.22 -15.55
C ILE A 9 -7.43 -3.80 -16.51
N LYS A 10 -7.34 -4.18 -17.78
CA LYS A 10 -8.45 -4.03 -18.76
C LYS A 10 -9.54 -5.09 -18.57
N LEU A 11 -9.29 -6.14 -17.82
CA LEU A 11 -10.29 -7.17 -17.53
C LEU A 11 -11.53 -6.57 -16.88
N PRO A 12 -12.72 -7.17 -17.12
CA PRO A 12 -13.99 -6.59 -16.66
C PRO A 12 -14.04 -6.27 -15.17
N TYR A 13 -13.50 -7.12 -14.31
CA TYR A 13 -13.47 -6.86 -12.88
C TYR A 13 -12.87 -5.50 -12.55
N TYR A 14 -11.67 -5.22 -13.06
CA TYR A 14 -10.96 -3.96 -12.77
C TYR A 14 -11.68 -2.76 -13.35
N GLN A 15 -12.17 -2.89 -14.56
CA GLN A 15 -12.84 -1.79 -15.25
C GLN A 15 -14.19 -1.43 -14.61
N GLN A 16 -14.92 -2.42 -14.13
CA GLN A 16 -16.25 -2.21 -13.55
C GLN A 16 -16.20 -1.77 -12.10
N GLN A 17 -15.20 -2.25 -11.34
CA GLN A 17 -15.15 -2.03 -9.90
C GLN A 17 -14.36 -0.78 -9.48
N PHE A 18 -13.48 -0.27 -10.35
CA PHE A 18 -12.58 0.83 -9.99
C PHE A 18 -12.59 1.91 -11.06
N PRO A 19 -12.59 3.22 -10.64
CA PRO A 19 -12.79 4.33 -11.56
C PRO A 19 -11.57 4.73 -12.37
N ASN A 20 -10.35 4.36 -11.94
CA ASN A 20 -9.12 4.79 -12.58
C ASN A 20 -8.02 3.72 -12.50
N ASP A 21 -6.97 3.89 -13.29
CA ASP A 21 -5.87 2.93 -13.39
C ASP A 21 -5.03 2.85 -12.10
N GLY A 22 -4.93 3.92 -11.35
CA GLY A 22 -4.26 3.91 -10.05
C GLY A 22 -4.91 2.92 -9.09
N GLN A 23 -6.23 3.01 -8.91
CA GLN A 23 -6.98 2.07 -8.08
C GLN A 23 -6.96 0.64 -8.65
N ARG A 24 -7.05 0.50 -9.97
CA ARG A 24 -6.97 -0.79 -10.65
C ARG A 24 -5.62 -1.47 -10.43
N PHE A 25 -4.54 -0.69 -10.41
CA PHE A 25 -3.21 -1.21 -10.07
C PHE A 25 -3.13 -1.73 -8.64
N ILE A 26 -3.66 -0.98 -7.68
CA ILE A 26 -3.73 -1.44 -6.27
C ILE A 26 -4.54 -2.74 -6.17
N ALA A 27 -5.70 -2.80 -6.82
CA ALA A 27 -6.53 -4.01 -6.85
C ALA A 27 -5.78 -5.19 -7.48
N TRP A 28 -5.08 -4.96 -8.58
CA TRP A 28 -4.24 -5.96 -9.23
C TRP A 28 -3.19 -6.53 -8.27
N TYR A 29 -2.50 -5.65 -7.54
CA TYR A 29 -1.49 -6.03 -6.55
C TYR A 29 -2.08 -6.86 -5.42
N LEU A 30 -3.18 -6.42 -4.85
CA LEU A 30 -3.90 -7.17 -3.81
C LEU A 30 -4.32 -8.56 -4.29
N ARG A 31 -4.85 -8.66 -5.50
CA ARG A 31 -5.31 -9.90 -6.10
C ARG A 31 -4.18 -10.89 -6.40
N ASN A 32 -3.12 -10.40 -7.05
CA ASN A 32 -2.07 -11.26 -7.61
C ASN A 32 -0.92 -11.53 -6.64
N ILE A 33 -0.60 -10.59 -5.77
CA ILE A 33 0.54 -10.71 -4.85
C ILE A 33 0.07 -11.11 -3.45
N HIS A 34 -0.92 -10.40 -2.90
CA HIS A 34 -1.47 -10.70 -1.58
C HIS A 34 -2.58 -11.76 -1.61
N ARG A 35 -2.98 -12.19 -2.79
CA ARG A 35 -4.01 -13.23 -3.01
C ARG A 35 -5.35 -12.93 -2.34
N ARG A 36 -5.69 -11.66 -2.26
CA ARG A 36 -7.02 -11.25 -1.84
C ARG A 36 -8.03 -11.61 -2.91
N ASP A 37 -9.20 -12.09 -2.53
CA ASP A 37 -10.27 -12.32 -3.51
C ASP A 37 -10.86 -10.99 -4.02
N GLU A 38 -11.76 -11.06 -5.00
CA GLU A 38 -12.34 -9.86 -5.62
C GLU A 38 -13.08 -8.96 -4.64
N ILE A 39 -13.80 -9.56 -3.70
CA ILE A 39 -14.57 -8.83 -2.68
C ILE A 39 -13.63 -8.22 -1.65
N GLN A 40 -12.65 -8.98 -1.19
CA GLN A 40 -11.65 -8.52 -0.23
C GLN A 40 -10.83 -7.35 -0.79
N ALA A 41 -10.33 -7.48 -2.04
CA ALA A 41 -9.55 -6.42 -2.68
C ALA A 41 -10.36 -5.12 -2.81
N LYS A 42 -11.62 -5.22 -3.20
CA LYS A 42 -12.51 -4.06 -3.25
C LYS A 42 -12.70 -3.42 -1.88
N SER A 43 -12.87 -4.22 -0.85
CA SER A 43 -13.02 -3.76 0.53
C SER A 43 -11.77 -3.09 1.08
N ASP A 44 -10.58 -3.58 0.70
CA ASP A 44 -9.29 -3.10 1.22
C ASP A 44 -8.92 -1.71 0.70
N ILE A 45 -9.42 -1.33 -0.47
CA ILE A 45 -9.06 -0.06 -1.13
C ILE A 45 -9.75 1.11 -0.46
N THR A 46 -8.93 2.06 0.01
CA THR A 46 -9.37 3.28 0.69
C THR A 46 -9.17 4.54 -0.17
N ASP A 47 -8.58 4.39 -1.36
CA ASP A 47 -8.27 5.48 -2.28
C ASP A 47 -9.51 6.29 -2.66
N GLY A 48 -9.41 7.61 -2.55
CA GLY A 48 -10.48 8.56 -2.80
C GLY A 48 -10.18 9.90 -2.11
N ALA A 49 -11.16 10.78 -2.06
CA ALA A 49 -11.02 12.04 -1.34
C ALA A 49 -10.77 11.76 0.16
N ASP A 50 -9.81 12.47 0.74
CA ASP A 50 -9.43 12.34 2.16
C ASP A 50 -8.90 10.96 2.57
N ASP A 51 -8.22 10.26 1.67
CA ASP A 51 -7.59 8.96 1.95
C ASP A 51 -6.28 9.07 2.75
N LYS A 52 -5.78 10.28 2.97
CA LYS A 52 -4.54 10.56 3.73
C LYS A 52 -3.30 9.86 3.16
N GLN A 53 -3.23 9.72 1.83
CA GLN A 53 -2.13 9.06 1.11
C GLN A 53 -2.05 7.56 1.40
N ILE A 54 -3.15 6.97 1.82
CA ILE A 54 -3.29 5.53 2.03
C ILE A 54 -4.23 5.00 0.97
N ASP A 55 -3.73 4.16 0.06
CA ASP A 55 -4.53 3.62 -1.03
C ASP A 55 -5.26 2.33 -0.64
N ALA A 56 -4.67 1.52 0.22
CA ALA A 56 -5.31 0.32 0.74
C ALA A 56 -4.79 -0.04 2.13
N ILE A 57 -5.64 -0.65 2.93
CA ILE A 57 -5.30 -1.25 4.22
C ILE A 57 -5.99 -2.61 4.33
N TYR A 58 -5.27 -3.63 4.80
CA TYR A 58 -5.93 -4.84 5.28
C TYR A 58 -5.17 -5.50 6.43
N VAL A 59 -5.89 -6.28 7.22
CA VAL A 59 -5.35 -7.04 8.34
C VAL A 59 -5.19 -8.49 7.93
N ASP A 60 -3.99 -9.04 8.09
CA ASP A 60 -3.66 -10.43 7.84
C ASP A 60 -3.54 -11.16 9.18
N ASP A 61 -4.61 -11.89 9.54
CA ASP A 61 -4.66 -12.63 10.80
C ASP A 61 -3.81 -13.91 10.78
N GLU A 62 -3.46 -14.41 9.61
CA GLU A 62 -2.61 -15.59 9.47
C GLU A 62 -1.17 -15.29 9.90
N TYR A 63 -0.66 -14.12 9.51
CA TYR A 63 0.70 -13.71 9.80
C TYR A 63 0.80 -12.58 10.84
N ASN A 64 -0.31 -12.17 11.42
CA ASN A 64 -0.38 -11.10 12.42
C ASN A 64 0.24 -9.80 11.92
N ARG A 65 -0.20 -9.35 10.74
CA ARG A 65 0.30 -8.14 10.09
C ARG A 65 -0.83 -7.23 9.65
N VAL A 66 -0.53 -5.94 9.68
CA VAL A 66 -1.37 -4.90 9.05
C VAL A 66 -0.59 -4.36 7.86
N TYR A 67 -1.15 -4.51 6.67
CA TYR A 67 -0.58 -3.97 5.44
C TYR A 67 -1.20 -2.62 5.12
N ILE A 68 -0.35 -1.63 4.88
CA ILE A 68 -0.74 -0.28 4.48
C ILE A 68 -0.02 -0.01 3.17
N ILE A 69 -0.80 0.20 2.11
CA ILE A 69 -0.29 0.20 0.74
C ILE A 69 -0.54 1.55 0.08
N GLN A 70 0.50 2.07 -0.55
CA GLN A 70 0.44 3.22 -1.45
C GLN A 70 1.03 2.81 -2.80
N GLY A 71 0.41 3.24 -3.90
CA GLY A 71 0.84 2.85 -5.24
C GLY A 71 1.06 4.02 -6.17
N LYS A 72 2.03 3.85 -7.08
CA LYS A 72 2.31 4.78 -8.18
C LYS A 72 2.38 3.99 -9.48
N PHE A 73 1.32 4.08 -10.27
CA PHE A 73 1.22 3.43 -11.58
C PHE A 73 1.78 4.35 -12.66
N ILE A 74 3.05 4.14 -13.04
CA ILE A 74 3.82 5.05 -13.89
C ILE A 74 4.45 4.28 -15.04
N GLY A 75 4.33 4.82 -16.27
CA GLY A 75 4.81 4.17 -17.49
C GLY A 75 6.29 4.42 -17.82
N SER A 76 6.83 5.58 -17.52
CA SER A 76 8.14 5.98 -18.06
C SER A 76 9.05 6.77 -17.12
N ASN A 77 8.52 7.41 -16.09
CA ASN A 77 9.31 8.26 -15.17
C ASN A 77 9.70 7.49 -13.91
N SER A 78 10.85 7.87 -13.34
CA SER A 78 11.25 7.38 -12.03
C SER A 78 10.42 8.03 -10.92
N VAL A 79 10.30 7.35 -9.79
CA VAL A 79 9.58 7.82 -8.61
C VAL A 79 10.56 8.57 -7.71
N ASP A 80 10.24 9.82 -7.36
CA ASP A 80 11.03 10.63 -6.44
C ASP A 80 10.74 10.27 -4.97
N ALA A 81 11.29 11.06 -4.04
CA ALA A 81 11.14 10.81 -2.62
C ALA A 81 9.78 11.27 -2.04
N GLU A 82 8.94 11.95 -2.81
CA GLU A 82 7.67 12.49 -2.30
C GLU A 82 6.75 11.39 -1.74
N PRO A 83 6.51 10.26 -2.43
CA PRO A 83 5.69 9.19 -1.87
C PRO A 83 6.24 8.61 -0.56
N LEU A 84 7.55 8.59 -0.38
CA LEU A 84 8.16 8.15 0.88
C LEU A 84 7.85 9.12 2.02
N ARG A 85 7.88 10.43 1.74
CA ARG A 85 7.49 11.46 2.72
C ARG A 85 6.00 11.37 3.06
N GLU A 86 5.17 11.06 2.08
CA GLU A 86 3.73 10.85 2.27
C GLU A 86 3.47 9.65 3.20
N ILE A 87 4.21 8.56 3.04
CA ILE A 87 4.13 7.39 3.94
C ILE A 87 4.54 7.78 5.35
N LEU A 88 5.63 8.51 5.52
CA LEU A 88 6.09 8.96 6.82
C LEU A 88 5.05 9.86 7.49
N SER A 89 4.45 10.76 6.73
CA SER A 89 3.35 11.62 7.20
C SER A 89 2.15 10.79 7.63
N SER A 90 1.75 9.80 6.84
CA SER A 90 0.66 8.88 7.16
C SER A 90 0.95 8.10 8.45
N TRP A 91 2.20 7.67 8.66
CA TRP A 91 2.63 7.00 9.87
C TRP A 91 2.47 7.86 11.11
N ILE A 92 2.86 9.13 11.02
CA ILE A 92 2.69 10.11 12.11
C ILE A 92 1.20 10.26 12.44
N LEU A 93 0.33 10.31 11.43
CA LEU A 93 -1.13 10.39 11.63
C LEU A 93 -1.70 9.08 12.18
N LEU A 94 -1.18 7.94 11.79
CA LEU A 94 -1.63 6.63 12.31
C LEU A 94 -1.38 6.48 13.82
N LYS A 95 -0.36 7.12 14.35
CA LYS A 95 -0.13 7.16 15.80
C LYS A 95 -1.26 7.92 16.52
N ASP A 96 -1.93 8.82 15.81
CA ASP A 96 -3.13 9.51 16.29
C ASP A 96 -4.36 9.00 15.52
N LEU A 97 -4.75 7.76 15.84
CA LEU A 97 -5.89 7.10 15.19
C LEU A 97 -7.19 7.89 15.31
N VAL A 98 -7.39 8.58 16.42
CA VAL A 98 -8.60 9.38 16.65
C VAL A 98 -8.70 10.49 15.61
N ARG A 99 -7.62 11.26 15.41
CA ARG A 99 -7.58 12.35 14.44
C ARG A 99 -7.78 11.82 13.02
N LEU A 100 -7.12 10.71 12.68
CA LEU A 100 -7.22 10.11 11.35
C LEU A 100 -8.64 9.61 11.06
N GLN A 101 -9.31 9.02 12.05
CA GLN A 101 -10.71 8.59 11.95
C GLN A 101 -11.67 9.77 11.78
N GLU A 102 -11.38 10.91 12.41
CA GLU A 102 -12.20 12.11 12.29
C GLU A 102 -12.09 12.77 10.90
N THR A 103 -10.91 12.72 10.29
CA THR A 103 -10.60 13.48 9.07
C THR A 103 -10.49 12.65 7.80
N GLY A 104 -10.41 11.31 7.90
CA GLY A 104 -10.34 10.41 6.76
C GLY A 104 -11.68 10.21 6.05
N ASN A 105 -11.66 9.63 4.86
CA ASN A 105 -12.89 9.21 4.18
C ASN A 105 -13.53 8.00 4.88
N ASN A 106 -14.77 7.66 4.52
CA ASN A 106 -15.53 6.61 5.20
C ASN A 106 -14.89 5.21 5.09
N LYS A 107 -14.33 4.88 3.94
CA LYS A 107 -13.62 3.60 3.76
C LYS A 107 -12.37 3.52 4.62
N LEU A 108 -11.59 4.61 4.69
CA LEU A 108 -10.41 4.69 5.53
C LEU A 108 -10.79 4.53 7.00
N LYS A 109 -11.85 5.20 7.46
CA LYS A 109 -12.34 5.07 8.83
C LYS A 109 -12.68 3.63 9.20
N GLN A 110 -13.37 2.93 8.30
CA GLN A 110 -13.74 1.52 8.51
C GLN A 110 -12.49 0.63 8.62
N LYS A 111 -11.53 0.80 7.72
CA LYS A 111 -10.28 0.02 7.73
C LYS A 111 -9.41 0.35 8.93
N LEU A 112 -9.39 1.59 9.36
CA LEU A 112 -8.67 1.99 10.58
C LEU A 112 -9.29 1.38 11.84
N ALA A 113 -10.59 1.21 11.89
CA ALA A 113 -11.24 0.52 12.99
C ALA A 113 -10.79 -0.94 13.08
N GLU A 114 -10.68 -1.64 11.94
CA GLU A 114 -10.14 -2.99 11.88
C GLU A 114 -8.66 -3.04 12.29
N ALA A 115 -7.86 -2.09 11.79
CA ALA A 115 -6.44 -1.99 12.11
C ALA A 115 -6.20 -1.68 13.59
N ALA A 116 -7.05 -0.87 14.22
CA ALA A 116 -6.93 -0.52 15.63
C ALA A 116 -6.97 -1.77 16.53
N ILE A 117 -7.84 -2.72 16.23
CA ILE A 117 -7.92 -3.99 16.95
C ILE A 117 -6.62 -4.78 16.78
N ALA A 118 -6.08 -4.83 15.57
CA ALA A 118 -4.82 -5.52 15.28
C ALA A 118 -3.63 -4.87 16.01
N PHE A 119 -3.61 -3.54 16.12
CA PHE A 119 -2.57 -2.82 16.87
C PHE A 119 -2.62 -3.14 18.37
N GLU A 120 -3.81 -3.26 18.94
CA GLU A 120 -3.98 -3.70 20.34
C GLU A 120 -3.45 -5.12 20.55
N ASP A 121 -3.54 -5.98 19.55
CA ASP A 121 -3.03 -7.35 19.56
C ASP A 121 -1.55 -7.44 19.14
N ASN A 122 -0.86 -6.32 19.03
CA ASN A 122 0.57 -6.20 18.67
C ASN A 122 0.94 -6.79 17.30
N TYR A 123 0.07 -6.67 16.31
CA TYR A 123 0.39 -7.06 14.95
C TYR A 123 1.49 -6.15 14.38
N ASP A 124 2.37 -6.71 13.57
CA ASP A 124 3.39 -5.95 12.87
C ASP A 124 2.76 -5.08 11.77
N VAL A 125 3.28 -3.87 11.60
CA VAL A 125 2.82 -2.94 10.57
C VAL A 125 3.80 -2.97 9.40
N GLU A 126 3.27 -3.26 8.20
CA GLU A 126 4.04 -3.29 6.96
C GLU A 126 3.52 -2.19 6.02
N PHE A 127 4.33 -1.16 5.79
CA PHE A 127 4.09 -0.20 4.73
C PHE A 127 4.70 -0.71 3.43
N GLU A 128 3.91 -0.69 2.36
CA GLU A 128 4.38 -1.03 1.02
C GLU A 128 4.11 0.13 0.07
N LEU A 129 5.18 0.69 -0.50
CA LEU A 129 5.09 1.58 -1.66
C LEU A 129 5.30 0.71 -2.90
N ILE A 130 4.26 0.56 -3.72
CA ILE A 130 4.33 -0.24 -4.94
C ILE A 130 4.37 0.68 -6.16
N THR A 131 5.22 0.34 -7.13
CA THR A 131 5.32 1.09 -8.36
C THR A 131 5.73 0.22 -9.54
N THR A 132 5.27 0.59 -10.71
CA THR A 132 5.67 -0.04 -11.98
C THR A 132 6.95 0.58 -12.56
N SER A 133 7.59 1.48 -11.82
CA SER A 133 8.85 2.14 -12.18
C SER A 133 9.93 1.88 -11.12
N ASN A 134 10.97 2.68 -11.12
CA ASN A 134 12.07 2.59 -10.16
C ASN A 134 12.19 3.90 -9.39
N LEU A 135 12.76 3.84 -8.19
CA LEU A 135 13.08 5.03 -7.42
C LEU A 135 14.27 5.78 -8.06
N THR A 136 14.24 7.11 -7.96
CA THR A 136 15.42 7.93 -8.25
C THR A 136 16.54 7.61 -7.25
N MET A 137 17.78 7.96 -7.58
CA MET A 137 18.91 7.79 -6.66
C MET A 137 18.68 8.53 -5.33
N GLN A 138 18.13 9.74 -5.40
CA GLN A 138 17.80 10.52 -4.22
C GLN A 138 16.76 9.79 -3.35
N ALA A 139 15.71 9.24 -3.95
CA ALA A 139 14.68 8.49 -3.25
C ALA A 139 15.25 7.22 -2.59
N GLN A 140 16.16 6.52 -3.26
CA GLN A 140 16.84 5.36 -2.67
C GLN A 140 17.65 5.73 -1.43
N ASN A 141 18.36 6.86 -1.47
CA ASN A 141 19.11 7.35 -0.32
C ASN A 141 18.19 7.73 0.85
N ASP A 142 17.09 8.41 0.55
CA ASP A 142 16.11 8.83 1.56
C ASP A 142 15.37 7.62 2.18
N LEU A 143 15.21 6.55 1.43
CA LEU A 143 14.54 5.34 1.90
C LEU A 143 15.20 4.76 3.16
N PHE A 144 16.52 4.72 3.23
CA PHE A 144 17.22 4.23 4.41
C PHE A 144 16.89 5.05 5.66
N VAL A 145 16.80 6.35 5.53
CA VAL A 145 16.45 7.26 6.63
C VAL A 145 15.02 6.99 7.10
N PHE A 146 14.08 6.88 6.17
CA PHE A 146 12.67 6.65 6.49
C PHE A 146 12.44 5.26 7.09
N GLN A 147 13.11 4.23 6.57
CA GLN A 147 13.03 2.89 7.15
C GLN A 147 13.49 2.88 8.61
N LYS A 148 14.56 3.59 8.90
CA LYS A 148 15.12 3.69 10.25
C LYS A 148 14.15 4.42 11.20
N GLU A 149 13.58 5.54 10.77
CA GLU A 149 12.61 6.29 11.57
C GLU A 149 11.37 5.47 11.92
N LEU A 150 10.86 4.70 10.96
CA LEU A 150 9.71 3.84 11.16
C LEU A 150 10.02 2.68 12.12
N ALA A 151 11.22 2.09 12.03
CA ALA A 151 11.63 0.97 12.85
C ALA A 151 11.96 1.35 14.29
N GLU A 152 12.36 2.58 14.56
CA GLU A 152 12.79 3.06 15.87
C GLU A 152 11.67 3.77 16.66
N SER A 153 10.41 3.62 16.26
CA SER A 153 9.29 4.23 16.98
C SER A 153 9.09 3.60 18.37
N ASP A 154 8.89 4.43 19.38
CA ASP A 154 8.72 4.00 20.77
C ASP A 154 7.37 3.32 21.04
N GLU A 155 6.32 3.69 20.31
CA GLU A 155 4.97 3.16 20.55
C GLU A 155 4.75 1.81 19.86
N PHE A 156 5.04 1.75 18.59
CA PHE A 156 5.09 0.52 17.80
C PHE A 156 5.92 0.79 16.55
N SER A 157 6.64 -0.21 16.12
CA SER A 157 7.48 -0.09 14.94
C SER A 157 6.72 -0.48 13.66
N ALA A 158 7.19 0.04 12.54
CA ALA A 158 6.68 -0.35 11.24
C ALA A 158 7.85 -0.64 10.29
N ASN A 159 7.63 -1.58 9.38
CA ASN A 159 8.54 -1.83 8.28
C ASN A 159 8.07 -1.07 7.05
N LEU A 160 9.01 -0.54 6.29
CA LEU A 160 8.75 0.10 5.00
C LEU A 160 9.49 -0.65 3.90
N ARG A 161 8.74 -1.10 2.90
CA ARG A 161 9.30 -1.74 1.71
C ARG A 161 8.86 -1.00 0.47
N VAL A 162 9.79 -0.82 -0.46
CA VAL A 162 9.46 -0.34 -1.79
C VAL A 162 9.49 -1.54 -2.73
N ILE A 163 8.36 -1.77 -3.37
CA ILE A 163 8.18 -2.82 -4.37
C ILE A 163 8.20 -2.12 -5.73
N ASP A 164 9.40 -1.95 -6.26
CA ASP A 164 9.62 -1.34 -7.57
C ASP A 164 9.33 -2.34 -8.70
N SER A 165 9.57 -1.93 -9.94
CA SER A 165 9.29 -2.76 -11.12
C SER A 165 9.98 -4.12 -11.06
N GLU A 166 11.23 -4.18 -10.63
CA GLU A 166 12.01 -5.43 -10.53
C GLU A 166 11.47 -6.34 -9.44
N GLU A 167 11.24 -5.80 -8.23
CA GLU A 167 10.68 -6.56 -7.11
C GLU A 167 9.25 -7.01 -7.40
N LEU A 168 8.48 -6.18 -8.08
CA LEU A 168 7.11 -6.51 -8.48
C LEU A 168 7.09 -7.69 -9.45
N GLN A 169 8.02 -7.71 -10.43
CA GLN A 169 8.19 -8.83 -11.34
C GLN A 169 8.56 -10.12 -10.58
N HIS A 170 9.50 -10.01 -9.65
CA HIS A 170 9.96 -11.13 -8.86
C HIS A 170 8.81 -11.73 -8.01
N ARG A 171 8.05 -10.89 -7.33
CA ARG A 171 6.90 -11.34 -6.55
C ARG A 171 5.81 -11.96 -7.41
N TYR A 172 5.56 -11.40 -8.57
CA TYR A 172 4.59 -11.94 -9.52
C TYR A 172 5.00 -13.33 -9.99
N ASP A 173 6.25 -13.50 -10.41
CA ASP A 173 6.77 -14.80 -10.87
C ASP A 173 6.66 -15.85 -9.76
N TYR A 174 7.02 -15.50 -8.54
CA TYR A 174 6.89 -16.38 -7.39
C TYR A 174 5.44 -16.76 -7.09
N ALA A 175 4.52 -15.82 -7.24
CA ALA A 175 3.10 -16.06 -7.01
C ALA A 175 2.46 -16.96 -8.08
N VAL A 176 2.93 -16.86 -9.33
CA VAL A 176 2.42 -17.67 -10.47
C VAL A 176 2.96 -19.09 -10.37
N ASP A 177 4.20 -19.30 -9.94
CA ASP A 177 4.83 -20.62 -9.82
C ASP A 177 4.26 -21.47 -8.67
N LYS A 178 3.42 -20.90 -7.86
CA LYS A 178 2.69 -21.58 -6.79
C LYS A 178 1.25 -21.85 -7.15
#